data_8f3eb71a08d9f69f367f1fdd05a23af8
#
_entry.id   8f3eb71a08d9f69f367f1fdd05a23af8
#
_cell.length_a   1.000
_cell.length_b   1.000
_cell.length_c   1.000
_cell.angle_alpha   90.00
_cell.angle_beta   90.00
_cell.angle_gamma   90.00
#
_symmetry.space_group_name_H-M   'P 1'
#
loop_
_entity.id
_entity.type
_entity.pdbx_description
1 polymer ?
#
loop_
_entity_poly.entity_id
_entity_poly.type
_entity_poly.pdbx_seq_one_letter_code
_entity_poly.pdbx_strand_id
1 'polypeptide(L)'
;MRNYKFIWVLVLSILMLGGVNSCSSENSEPEVDTFDVDFVLPAGIDTQKGGIVSFVVRDGKAPETTDLMYFTTDDGISRSCTITETSSASFSVKLSNGIVEGDYSVSLKRGSRRKEFGKTHITFVKQVEFTPDEGTTVWGVVSCGDKGVANVVVSDGYLTTTTNTDGIYQLKSEKTWGYVFISIPSGYEVSSKGVLPQFYTTLKSDAKTLERADFTLAKVEGQDNFRMYIFGDMHLANRTNDKAQFKVFTNDLNKYLDSHKSGKSYGLTLGDMTWDLYWYSRGYEFPQYLDEINSQVSGLQIFHTMGNHDNDFKAKNDFDAAFQYVRDIAPTYYSYNIGQIHFIVLDDIDCSDYDGTESRNYEKNFTSDQLDWLLQDLSYVDKSTPLVITTHAQIFYPKGNNSFALDGQVIERWPNTKKLLNILKGYTVHFVTGHTHTIFNALPSETAPLGAENVFEHNAGSICASWWWSGYLTPGVYVSLDGAPAGYSIWEFAGKDIKWKYKAVGMDENYQFRAYDLNNVSFSYSDVPNISTSTKVQNAFDYYVKAYPKNSNNEVLINIWNWNSNWKLSVTDETGKELKWTQTVAYD
;
A
#
# COMPACT_ATOMS: atom_id res chain seq x y z
N MET A 1 -30.20 -38.20 -16.59
CA MET A 1 -31.01 -38.14 -17.81
C MET A 1 -32.12 -37.10 -17.62
N ARG A 2 -31.98 -35.94 -18.20
CA ARG A 2 -33.10 -35.07 -18.66
C ARG A 2 -32.49 -33.89 -19.40
N ASN A 3 -32.66 -33.97 -20.75
CA ASN A 3 -32.27 -32.95 -21.72
C ASN A 3 -33.20 -31.73 -21.60
N TYR A 4 -32.67 -30.51 -21.72
CA TYR A 4 -33.43 -29.35 -22.15
C TYR A 4 -32.79 -28.75 -23.40
N LYS A 5 -33.61 -28.68 -24.47
CA LYS A 5 -33.31 -28.16 -25.79
C LYS A 5 -33.42 -26.63 -25.80
N PHE A 6 -32.45 -26.00 -26.45
CA PHE A 6 -32.52 -24.59 -26.85
C PHE A 6 -33.57 -24.40 -27.97
N ILE A 7 -34.42 -23.39 -27.85
CA ILE A 7 -35.31 -22.92 -28.88
C ILE A 7 -34.79 -21.57 -29.36
N TRP A 8 -34.44 -21.52 -30.66
CA TRP A 8 -34.16 -20.28 -31.39
C TRP A 8 -35.49 -19.72 -31.91
N VAL A 9 -35.77 -18.43 -31.66
CA VAL A 9 -36.88 -17.71 -32.31
C VAL A 9 -36.27 -16.78 -33.34
N LEU A 10 -36.57 -17.11 -34.59
CA LEU A 10 -36.26 -16.32 -35.81
C LEU A 10 -37.42 -15.35 -36.03
N VAL A 11 -37.16 -14.03 -36.03
CA VAL A 11 -38.18 -13.05 -36.44
C VAL A 11 -37.84 -12.57 -37.87
N LEU A 12 -38.70 -12.93 -38.80
CA LEU A 12 -38.70 -12.50 -40.20
C LEU A 12 -39.45 -11.18 -40.29
N SER A 13 -38.83 -10.13 -40.78
CA SER A 13 -39.52 -8.88 -41.15
C SER A 13 -39.78 -8.81 -42.64
N ILE A 14 -41.04 -8.61 -42.96
CA ILE A 14 -41.58 -8.49 -44.32
C ILE A 14 -41.41 -7.05 -44.82
N LEU A 15 -40.82 -6.90 -46.01
CA LEU A 15 -40.82 -5.66 -46.79
C LEU A 15 -42.23 -5.36 -47.37
N MET A 16 -42.66 -4.12 -47.22
CA MET A 16 -43.67 -3.54 -48.11
C MET A 16 -43.09 -2.27 -48.75
N LEU A 17 -43.03 -2.31 -50.07
CA LEU A 17 -42.75 -1.17 -50.93
C LEU A 17 -44.01 -0.29 -51.06
N GLY A 18 -43.80 1.00 -50.93
CA GLY A 18 -44.78 2.01 -51.37
C GLY A 18 -44.02 3.31 -51.64
N GLY A 19 -43.80 3.59 -52.92
CA GLY A 19 -43.14 4.81 -53.34
C GLY A 19 -44.13 5.97 -53.50
N VAL A 20 -43.65 7.18 -53.15
CA VAL A 20 -44.03 8.46 -53.77
C VAL A 20 -42.88 9.43 -53.70
N ASN A 21 -42.57 10.00 -54.85
CA ASN A 21 -41.59 11.10 -54.99
C ASN A 21 -42.06 12.36 -54.31
N SER A 22 -41.11 13.09 -53.62
CA SER A 22 -41.01 14.53 -53.81
C SER A 22 -39.78 15.12 -53.05
N CYS A 23 -38.98 15.86 -53.80
CA CYS A 23 -38.12 17.00 -53.47
C CYS A 23 -37.14 16.95 -52.30
N SER A 24 -35.89 16.87 -52.66
CA SER A 24 -34.69 17.57 -52.20
C SER A 24 -34.78 18.46 -50.93
N SER A 25 -34.15 18.01 -49.89
CA SER A 25 -33.25 18.79 -49.04
C SER A 25 -32.14 17.85 -48.58
N GLU A 26 -30.93 18.12 -49.00
CA GLU A 26 -29.71 17.47 -48.49
C GLU A 26 -29.59 17.81 -47.03
N ASN A 27 -30.06 16.92 -46.17
CA ASN A 27 -29.56 16.80 -44.82
C ASN A 27 -28.48 15.72 -44.88
N SER A 28 -27.25 16.15 -45.10
CA SER A 28 -26.10 15.36 -44.75
C SER A 28 -26.15 15.16 -43.21
N GLU A 29 -26.45 13.92 -42.79
CA GLU A 29 -26.11 13.51 -41.42
C GLU A 29 -24.65 13.90 -41.18
N PRO A 30 -24.28 14.52 -40.05
CA PRO A 30 -22.89 14.80 -39.79
C PRO A 30 -22.14 13.48 -39.80
N GLU A 31 -21.19 13.34 -40.71
CA GLU A 31 -20.22 12.26 -40.72
C GLU A 31 -19.68 12.11 -39.31
N VAL A 32 -19.95 10.99 -38.63
CA VAL A 32 -19.40 10.68 -37.32
C VAL A 32 -17.89 10.57 -37.52
N ASP A 33 -17.19 11.57 -37.06
CA ASP A 33 -15.78 11.77 -37.26
C ASP A 33 -15.00 10.75 -36.41
N THR A 34 -14.75 9.57 -37.00
CA THR A 34 -14.03 8.47 -36.36
C THR A 34 -12.51 8.72 -36.37
N PHE A 35 -12.06 9.70 -35.57
CA PHE A 35 -10.65 9.82 -35.23
C PHE A 35 -10.33 8.77 -34.15
N ASP A 36 -10.13 7.54 -34.60
CA ASP A 36 -10.05 6.37 -33.75
C ASP A 36 -8.59 6.11 -33.34
N VAL A 37 -8.10 6.89 -32.38
CA VAL A 37 -6.80 6.70 -31.72
C VAL A 37 -7.03 6.56 -30.22
N ASP A 38 -6.41 5.55 -29.59
CA ASP A 38 -6.44 5.38 -28.15
C ASP A 38 -5.10 4.84 -27.64
N PHE A 39 -4.63 5.41 -26.49
CA PHE A 39 -3.39 5.00 -25.86
C PHE A 39 -3.37 5.34 -24.38
N VAL A 40 -2.44 4.75 -23.64
CA VAL A 40 -2.22 5.04 -22.23
C VAL A 40 -1.37 6.31 -22.13
N LEU A 41 -1.95 7.39 -21.59
CA LEU A 41 -1.21 8.58 -21.20
C LEU A 41 -0.75 8.41 -19.75
N PRO A 42 0.57 8.30 -19.47
CA PRO A 42 1.05 8.23 -18.10
C PRO A 42 0.86 9.58 -17.39
N ALA A 43 0.63 9.53 -16.06
CA ALA A 43 0.49 10.75 -15.24
C ALA A 43 1.80 11.55 -15.18
N GLY A 44 2.97 10.88 -15.29
CA GLY A 44 4.29 11.49 -15.39
C GLY A 44 5.10 10.90 -16.54
N ILE A 45 5.93 11.73 -17.16
CA ILE A 45 6.85 11.38 -18.25
C ILE A 45 8.24 11.85 -17.85
N ASP A 46 9.11 10.92 -17.50
CA ASP A 46 10.52 11.18 -17.29
C ASP A 46 11.26 11.05 -18.63
N THR A 47 11.91 12.08 -19.09
CA THR A 47 12.55 12.12 -20.39
C THR A 47 13.70 13.12 -20.43
N GLN A 48 14.41 13.15 -21.54
CA GLN A 48 15.43 14.19 -21.82
C GLN A 48 14.79 15.34 -22.60
N LYS A 49 15.35 16.53 -22.47
CA LYS A 49 14.92 17.68 -23.27
C LYS A 49 15.05 17.35 -24.76
N GLY A 50 13.93 17.43 -25.48
CA GLY A 50 13.85 17.01 -26.87
C GLY A 50 14.03 15.50 -27.06
N GLY A 51 13.84 14.67 -26.03
CA GLY A 51 13.94 13.22 -26.07
C GLY A 51 12.81 12.55 -26.85
N ILE A 52 12.87 11.23 -26.95
CA ILE A 52 11.81 10.39 -27.52
C ILE A 52 11.06 9.72 -26.37
N VAL A 53 9.73 9.78 -26.41
CA VAL A 53 8.84 9.16 -25.44
C VAL A 53 7.96 8.15 -26.15
N SER A 54 7.82 6.94 -25.61
CA SER A 54 6.96 5.89 -26.16
C SER A 54 5.69 5.73 -25.34
N PHE A 55 4.57 5.50 -26.05
CA PHE A 55 3.25 5.32 -25.47
C PHE A 55 2.68 3.97 -25.88
N VAL A 56 1.96 3.32 -24.96
CA VAL A 56 1.28 2.04 -25.23
C VAL A 56 -0.06 2.29 -25.88
N VAL A 57 -0.30 1.67 -27.03
CA VAL A 57 -1.55 1.75 -27.77
C VAL A 57 -2.60 0.82 -27.16
N ARG A 58 -3.85 1.27 -27.07
CA ARG A 58 -5.01 0.44 -26.69
C ARG A 58 -5.76 -0.05 -27.91
N ASP A 59 -6.19 -1.31 -27.87
CA ASP A 59 -7.02 -1.95 -28.90
C ASP A 59 -6.52 -1.80 -30.35
N GLY A 60 -5.19 -1.66 -30.53
CA GLY A 60 -4.59 -1.48 -31.84
C GLY A 60 -4.87 -0.12 -32.52
N LYS A 61 -5.43 0.85 -31.79
CA LYS A 61 -5.84 2.17 -32.28
C LYS A 61 -4.69 3.17 -32.26
N ALA A 62 -3.65 2.88 -33.02
CA ALA A 62 -2.43 3.69 -33.06
C ALA A 62 -2.60 5.00 -33.84
N PRO A 63 -1.86 6.06 -33.50
CA PRO A 63 -1.75 7.25 -34.33
C PRO A 63 -0.92 6.96 -35.61
N GLU A 64 -1.04 7.84 -36.58
CA GLU A 64 -0.18 7.85 -37.78
C GLU A 64 1.05 8.72 -37.57
N THR A 65 2.15 8.44 -38.28
CA THR A 65 3.36 9.29 -38.24
C THR A 65 3.15 10.70 -38.75
N THR A 66 2.04 10.94 -39.50
CA THR A 66 1.61 12.26 -39.96
C THR A 66 0.86 13.06 -38.90
N ASP A 67 0.42 12.42 -37.82
CA ASP A 67 -0.26 13.09 -36.71
C ASP A 67 0.75 13.91 -35.88
N LEU A 68 0.23 14.93 -35.21
CA LEU A 68 1.01 15.75 -34.29
C LEU A 68 0.46 15.64 -32.88
N MET A 69 1.32 15.34 -31.93
CA MET A 69 0.97 15.38 -30.51
C MET A 69 1.27 16.77 -29.96
N TYR A 70 0.32 17.33 -29.22
CA TYR A 70 0.45 18.64 -28.60
C TYR A 70 0.50 18.52 -27.08
N PHE A 71 1.46 19.22 -26.49
CA PHE A 71 1.57 19.44 -25.05
C PHE A 71 1.26 20.92 -24.79
N THR A 72 0.20 21.18 -24.02
CA THR A 72 -0.32 22.52 -23.76
C THR A 72 -0.30 22.78 -22.27
N THR A 73 0.39 23.85 -21.84
CA THR A 73 0.45 24.31 -20.44
C THR A 73 -0.88 24.92 -19.99
N ASP A 74 -1.11 25.07 -18.69
CA ASP A 74 -2.36 25.66 -18.17
C ASP A 74 -2.55 27.13 -18.56
N ASP A 75 -1.48 27.86 -18.88
CA ASP A 75 -1.51 29.22 -19.45
C ASP A 75 -1.75 29.25 -20.98
N GLY A 76 -1.98 28.08 -21.60
CA GLY A 76 -2.37 27.95 -23.01
C GLY A 76 -1.20 27.89 -23.99
N ILE A 77 0.05 27.83 -23.54
CA ILE A 77 1.20 27.67 -24.45
C ILE A 77 1.23 26.23 -24.95
N SER A 78 1.08 26.04 -26.27
CA SER A 78 1.02 24.73 -26.92
C SER A 78 2.29 24.46 -27.73
N ARG A 79 2.84 23.25 -27.59
CA ARG A 79 4.01 22.75 -28.33
C ARG A 79 3.65 21.49 -29.10
N SER A 80 3.90 21.49 -30.42
CA SER A 80 3.71 20.30 -31.25
C SER A 80 4.94 19.41 -31.20
N CYS A 81 4.71 18.12 -31.13
CA CYS A 81 5.70 17.05 -31.13
C CYS A 81 5.38 16.06 -32.26
N THR A 82 6.42 15.50 -32.89
CA THR A 82 6.28 14.61 -34.04
C THR A 82 6.28 13.14 -33.61
N ILE A 83 5.42 12.34 -34.23
CA ILE A 83 5.40 10.89 -34.07
C ILE A 83 6.47 10.32 -35.00
N THR A 84 7.44 9.59 -34.43
CA THR A 84 8.59 9.05 -35.14
C THR A 84 8.39 7.61 -35.56
N GLU A 85 7.65 6.84 -34.75
CA GLU A 85 7.37 5.42 -34.97
C GLU A 85 5.96 5.10 -34.51
N THR A 86 5.32 4.12 -35.17
CA THR A 86 3.99 3.64 -34.78
C THR A 86 3.84 2.16 -35.10
N SER A 87 3.13 1.45 -34.21
CA SER A 87 2.72 0.05 -34.36
C SER A 87 1.35 -0.16 -33.70
N SER A 88 0.77 -1.34 -33.84
CA SER A 88 -0.48 -1.69 -33.13
C SER A 88 -0.33 -1.76 -31.61
N ALA A 89 0.90 -1.87 -31.07
CA ALA A 89 1.17 -1.99 -29.65
C ALA A 89 1.71 -0.69 -29.02
N SER A 90 2.46 0.13 -29.78
CA SER A 90 3.10 1.34 -29.27
C SER A 90 3.40 2.35 -30.35
N PHE A 91 3.63 3.60 -29.95
CA PHE A 91 4.17 4.64 -30.82
C PHE A 91 5.14 5.53 -30.04
N SER A 92 6.05 6.17 -30.77
CA SER A 92 7.10 7.04 -30.22
C SER A 92 6.93 8.48 -30.68
N VAL A 93 7.13 9.42 -29.76
CA VAL A 93 6.99 10.87 -29.99
C VAL A 93 8.31 11.56 -29.68
N LYS A 94 8.82 12.31 -30.64
CA LYS A 94 9.95 13.22 -30.45
C LYS A 94 9.46 14.53 -29.82
N LEU A 95 9.83 14.80 -28.60
CA LEU A 95 9.46 16.02 -27.91
C LEU A 95 10.10 17.24 -28.55
N SER A 96 9.36 18.34 -28.59
CA SER A 96 9.88 19.65 -29.02
C SER A 96 10.89 20.18 -28.00
N ASN A 97 11.98 20.77 -28.45
CA ASN A 97 12.96 21.44 -27.59
C ASN A 97 12.37 22.63 -26.79
N GLY A 98 11.19 23.13 -27.20
CA GLY A 98 10.47 24.17 -26.47
C GLY A 98 9.60 23.67 -25.31
N ILE A 99 9.52 22.36 -25.06
CA ILE A 99 8.92 21.81 -23.85
C ILE A 99 9.88 22.06 -22.68
N VAL A 100 9.32 22.40 -21.53
CA VAL A 100 9.99 22.58 -20.25
C VAL A 100 9.38 21.61 -19.22
N GLU A 101 10.00 21.46 -18.07
CA GLU A 101 9.41 20.69 -16.97
C GLU A 101 8.11 21.33 -16.50
N GLY A 102 7.10 20.52 -16.21
CA GLY A 102 5.80 20.99 -15.73
C GLY A 102 4.61 20.18 -16.23
N ASP A 103 3.43 20.66 -15.90
CA ASP A 103 2.15 20.03 -16.22
C ASP A 103 1.64 20.43 -17.61
N TYR A 104 1.14 19.44 -18.34
CA TYR A 104 0.64 19.60 -19.70
C TYR A 104 -0.67 18.86 -19.92
N SER A 105 -1.61 19.52 -20.59
CA SER A 105 -2.73 18.86 -21.26
C SER A 105 -2.25 18.29 -22.59
N VAL A 106 -2.55 17.01 -22.86
CA VAL A 106 -2.08 16.29 -24.04
C VAL A 106 -3.20 16.07 -25.02
N SER A 107 -2.96 16.40 -26.28
CA SER A 107 -3.90 16.17 -27.38
C SER A 107 -3.17 15.73 -28.65
N LEU A 108 -3.89 15.08 -29.53
CA LEU A 108 -3.39 14.62 -30.84
C LEU A 108 -4.20 15.28 -31.96
N LYS A 109 -3.54 15.70 -33.03
CA LYS A 109 -4.15 16.37 -34.18
C LYS A 109 -3.85 15.59 -35.46
N ARG A 110 -4.91 15.30 -36.25
CA ARG A 110 -4.88 14.73 -37.59
C ARG A 110 -5.65 15.66 -38.53
N GLY A 111 -4.93 16.35 -39.41
CA GLY A 111 -5.54 17.38 -40.28
C GLY A 111 -6.18 18.51 -39.48
N SER A 112 -7.49 18.71 -39.64
CA SER A 112 -8.27 19.70 -38.86
C SER A 112 -8.82 19.15 -37.54
N ARG A 113 -8.76 17.84 -37.30
CA ARG A 113 -9.34 17.13 -36.15
C ARG A 113 -8.38 17.11 -34.97
N ARG A 114 -8.90 17.24 -33.74
CA ARG A 114 -8.15 17.16 -32.50
C ARG A 114 -8.88 16.33 -31.46
N LYS A 115 -8.15 15.47 -30.73
CA LYS A 115 -8.65 14.65 -29.62
C LYS A 115 -7.79 14.88 -28.40
N GLU A 116 -8.43 15.12 -27.24
CA GLU A 116 -7.77 15.29 -25.95
C GLU A 116 -7.61 13.94 -25.25
N PHE A 117 -6.47 13.73 -24.54
CA PHE A 117 -6.14 12.48 -23.84
C PHE A 117 -5.95 12.64 -22.33
N GLY A 118 -5.91 13.87 -21.81
CA GLY A 118 -5.76 14.15 -20.39
C GLY A 118 -4.52 14.97 -20.05
N LYS A 119 -4.08 14.89 -18.80
CA LYS A 119 -2.92 15.64 -18.30
C LYS A 119 -1.76 14.70 -17.96
N THR A 120 -0.53 15.21 -18.10
CA THR A 120 0.72 14.54 -17.71
C THR A 120 1.69 15.57 -17.17
N HIS A 121 2.59 15.13 -16.29
CA HIS A 121 3.72 15.95 -15.82
C HIS A 121 4.99 15.51 -16.58
N ILE A 122 5.77 16.48 -17.07
CA ILE A 122 7.06 16.18 -17.74
C ILE A 122 8.19 16.59 -16.80
N THR A 123 9.09 15.63 -16.51
CA THR A 123 10.34 15.83 -15.78
C THR A 123 11.52 15.55 -16.68
N PHE A 124 12.55 16.40 -16.65
CA PHE A 124 13.77 16.14 -17.41
C PHE A 124 14.80 15.38 -16.56
N VAL A 125 15.13 14.18 -17.03
CA VAL A 125 16.23 13.40 -16.47
C VAL A 125 17.56 13.93 -17.01
N LYS A 126 18.58 13.91 -16.16
CA LYS A 126 19.93 14.38 -16.50
C LYS A 126 20.47 13.65 -17.74
N GLN A 127 20.89 14.42 -18.74
CA GLN A 127 21.70 13.84 -19.84
C GLN A 127 23.06 13.45 -19.29
N VAL A 128 23.40 12.17 -19.42
CA VAL A 128 24.69 11.64 -19.04
C VAL A 128 25.21 10.78 -20.19
N GLU A 129 26.34 11.18 -20.76
CA GLU A 129 27.15 10.30 -21.62
C GLU A 129 27.88 9.33 -20.70
N PHE A 130 27.43 8.08 -20.68
CA PHE A 130 27.96 7.06 -19.81
C PHE A 130 28.00 5.72 -20.55
N THR A 131 29.15 5.05 -20.45
CA THR A 131 29.29 3.69 -20.94
C THR A 131 29.39 2.76 -19.74
N PRO A 132 28.36 1.91 -19.51
CA PRO A 132 28.40 0.96 -18.41
C PRO A 132 29.57 -0.02 -18.49
N ASP A 133 30.01 -0.48 -17.32
CA ASP A 133 31.07 -1.51 -17.23
C ASP A 133 30.60 -2.84 -17.82
N GLU A 134 31.53 -3.68 -18.22
CA GLU A 134 31.23 -5.01 -18.74
C GLU A 134 30.46 -5.85 -17.73
N GLY A 135 29.39 -6.47 -18.20
CA GLY A 135 28.47 -7.29 -17.39
C GLY A 135 27.37 -6.50 -16.67
N THR A 136 27.34 -5.17 -16.80
CA THR A 136 26.18 -4.37 -16.31
C THR A 136 24.95 -4.70 -17.14
N THR A 137 23.83 -4.97 -16.46
CA THR A 137 22.54 -5.26 -17.09
C THR A 137 21.48 -4.20 -16.77
N VAL A 138 21.66 -3.46 -15.64
CA VAL A 138 20.82 -2.31 -15.28
C VAL A 138 21.71 -1.15 -14.86
N TRP A 139 21.43 0.03 -15.39
CA TRP A 139 22.06 1.26 -14.98
C TRP A 139 21.07 2.42 -15.05
N GLY A 140 21.40 3.53 -14.42
CA GLY A 140 20.57 4.72 -14.50
C GLY A 140 21.14 5.88 -13.73
N VAL A 141 20.35 6.94 -13.65
CA VAL A 141 20.70 8.17 -12.95
C VAL A 141 19.64 8.47 -11.91
N VAL A 142 20.07 8.77 -10.69
CA VAL A 142 19.21 9.35 -9.66
C VAL A 142 19.51 10.85 -9.62
N SER A 143 18.51 11.68 -9.87
CA SER A 143 18.70 13.14 -9.99
C SER A 143 17.67 13.93 -9.17
N CYS A 144 18.05 15.16 -8.84
CA CYS A 144 17.14 16.19 -8.31
C CYS A 144 17.31 17.44 -9.17
N GLY A 145 16.32 17.71 -10.02
CA GLY A 145 16.45 18.68 -11.11
C GLY A 145 17.57 18.26 -12.05
N ASP A 146 18.47 19.19 -12.37
CA ASP A 146 19.62 18.99 -13.26
C ASP A 146 20.86 18.33 -12.60
N LYS A 147 20.79 18.02 -11.30
CA LYS A 147 21.93 17.50 -10.52
C LYS A 147 21.75 16.04 -10.16
N GLY A 148 22.80 15.26 -10.34
CA GLY A 148 22.87 13.90 -9.80
C GLY A 148 22.89 13.91 -8.27
N VAL A 149 22.25 12.91 -7.66
CA VAL A 149 22.27 12.69 -6.22
C VAL A 149 23.18 11.51 -5.90
N ALA A 150 24.27 11.79 -5.18
CA ALA A 150 25.27 10.77 -4.81
C ALA A 150 24.81 9.94 -3.60
N ASN A 151 25.40 8.74 -3.47
CA ASN A 151 25.24 7.82 -2.34
C ASN A 151 23.77 7.36 -2.12
N VAL A 152 22.95 7.38 -3.17
CA VAL A 152 21.61 6.77 -3.12
C VAL A 152 21.78 5.27 -3.30
N VAL A 153 21.27 4.49 -2.37
CA VAL A 153 21.27 3.03 -2.47
C VAL A 153 20.24 2.61 -3.51
N VAL A 154 20.66 1.75 -4.44
CA VAL A 154 19.82 1.18 -5.50
C VAL A 154 19.90 -0.33 -5.44
N SER A 155 18.77 -1.00 -5.62
CA SER A 155 18.68 -2.46 -5.51
C SER A 155 17.68 -3.05 -6.51
N ASP A 156 17.90 -4.32 -6.88
CA ASP A 156 16.97 -5.17 -7.61
C ASP A 156 16.27 -6.21 -6.71
N GLY A 157 16.43 -6.07 -5.38
CA GLY A 157 15.96 -7.02 -4.39
C GLY A 157 16.97 -8.12 -4.01
N TYR A 158 18.07 -8.28 -4.77
CA TYR A 158 19.15 -9.23 -4.48
C TYR A 158 20.49 -8.54 -4.26
N LEU A 159 20.81 -7.61 -5.13
CA LEU A 159 22.05 -6.84 -5.12
C LEU A 159 21.76 -5.40 -4.73
N THR A 160 22.75 -4.77 -4.12
CA THR A 160 22.74 -3.34 -3.84
C THR A 160 23.95 -2.65 -4.45
N THR A 161 23.78 -1.40 -4.83
CA THR A 161 24.85 -0.49 -5.23
C THR A 161 24.54 0.91 -4.75
N THR A 162 25.44 1.86 -4.95
CA THR A 162 25.19 3.28 -4.68
C THR A 162 25.49 4.14 -5.89
N THR A 163 24.80 5.26 -5.99
CA THR A 163 25.09 6.26 -7.01
C THR A 163 26.42 6.98 -6.73
N ASN A 164 27.16 7.30 -7.80
CA ASN A 164 28.35 8.14 -7.74
C ASN A 164 27.99 9.65 -7.63
N THR A 165 29.01 10.53 -7.69
CA THR A 165 28.83 12.00 -7.61
C THR A 165 27.96 12.60 -8.71
N ASP A 166 27.84 11.92 -9.84
CA ASP A 166 26.96 12.31 -10.94
C ASP A 166 25.55 11.71 -10.85
N GLY A 167 25.28 10.95 -9.79
CA GLY A 167 24.02 10.24 -9.58
C GLY A 167 23.91 8.94 -10.38
N ILE A 168 24.99 8.46 -11.00
CA ILE A 168 24.98 7.26 -11.84
C ILE A 168 25.17 6.02 -10.97
N TYR A 169 24.36 4.99 -11.23
CA TYR A 169 24.52 3.65 -10.67
C TYR A 169 24.58 2.57 -11.74
N GLN A 170 25.10 1.41 -11.39
CA GLN A 170 25.17 0.21 -12.22
C GLN A 170 24.93 -1.03 -11.37
N LEU A 171 24.20 -1.99 -11.92
CA LEU A 171 23.96 -3.31 -11.33
C LEU A 171 24.22 -4.41 -12.36
N LYS A 172 24.80 -5.53 -11.92
CA LYS A 172 24.88 -6.79 -12.66
C LYS A 172 23.72 -7.69 -12.27
N SER A 173 22.51 -7.18 -12.47
CA SER A 173 21.26 -7.79 -12.07
C SER A 173 20.89 -8.97 -12.98
N GLU A 174 20.44 -10.07 -12.39
CA GLU A 174 19.78 -11.16 -13.13
C GLU A 174 18.29 -10.85 -13.40
N LYS A 175 17.80 -9.71 -12.94
CA LYS A 175 16.40 -9.23 -13.09
C LYS A 175 15.35 -10.24 -12.64
N THR A 176 15.64 -10.99 -11.59
CA THR A 176 14.79 -12.07 -11.08
C THR A 176 13.39 -11.55 -10.70
N TRP A 177 13.32 -10.47 -9.93
CA TRP A 177 12.05 -9.81 -9.59
C TRP A 177 11.48 -8.93 -10.71
N GLY A 178 12.28 -8.62 -11.74
CA GLY A 178 11.86 -7.75 -12.84
C GLY A 178 11.65 -6.29 -12.47
N TYR A 179 12.26 -5.81 -11.38
CA TYR A 179 12.25 -4.40 -10.97
C TYR A 179 13.62 -3.93 -10.48
N VAL A 180 13.73 -2.61 -10.35
CA VAL A 180 14.80 -1.93 -9.62
C VAL A 180 14.19 -0.81 -8.80
N PHE A 181 14.72 -0.56 -7.60
CA PHE A 181 14.24 0.49 -6.69
C PHE A 181 15.39 1.26 -6.04
N ILE A 182 15.06 2.42 -5.50
CA ILE A 182 15.98 3.23 -4.70
C ILE A 182 15.53 3.23 -3.24
N SER A 183 16.49 3.15 -2.29
CA SER A 183 16.25 3.57 -0.92
C SER A 183 16.23 5.09 -0.89
N ILE A 184 15.04 5.70 -0.80
CA ILE A 184 14.89 7.16 -0.84
C ILE A 184 15.79 7.77 0.23
N PRO A 185 16.74 8.68 -0.12
CA PRO A 185 17.62 9.26 0.87
C PRO A 185 16.92 10.32 1.72
N SER A 186 17.38 10.50 2.96
CA SER A 186 16.89 11.57 3.84
C SER A 186 17.02 12.94 3.19
N GLY A 187 16.02 13.80 3.39
CA GLY A 187 15.94 15.14 2.78
C GLY A 187 15.38 15.15 1.36
N TYR A 188 14.88 14.00 0.88
CA TYR A 188 14.26 13.89 -0.43
C TYR A 188 12.93 13.12 -0.37
N GLU A 189 12.09 13.37 -1.36
CA GLU A 189 10.88 12.61 -1.68
C GLU A 189 10.89 12.23 -3.16
N VAL A 190 10.13 11.21 -3.51
CA VAL A 190 9.80 10.86 -4.91
C VAL A 190 8.44 11.43 -5.28
N SER A 191 8.11 11.47 -6.57
CA SER A 191 6.75 11.76 -7.01
C SER A 191 5.77 10.67 -6.56
N SER A 192 4.49 10.96 -6.57
CA SER A 192 3.43 10.00 -6.25
C SER A 192 2.50 9.77 -7.42
N LYS A 193 2.04 8.54 -7.59
CA LYS A 193 0.88 8.20 -8.42
C LYS A 193 -0.29 7.86 -7.49
N GLY A 194 -1.18 8.81 -7.29
CA GLY A 194 -2.15 8.73 -6.18
C GLY A 194 -1.41 8.70 -4.84
N VAL A 195 -1.66 7.68 -4.02
CA VAL A 195 -0.97 7.51 -2.74
C VAL A 195 0.38 6.78 -2.87
N LEU A 196 0.69 6.16 -4.01
CA LEU A 196 1.89 5.32 -4.19
C LEU A 196 3.13 6.17 -4.50
N PRO A 197 4.19 6.16 -3.66
CA PRO A 197 5.47 6.78 -3.96
C PRO A 197 6.18 6.02 -5.10
N GLN A 198 6.75 6.76 -6.05
CA GLN A 198 7.37 6.21 -7.26
C GLN A 198 8.88 6.02 -7.05
N PHE A 199 9.27 5.10 -6.17
CA PHE A 199 10.67 4.79 -5.83
C PHE A 199 11.20 3.54 -6.54
N TYR A 200 10.38 2.84 -7.29
CA TYR A 200 10.77 1.66 -8.07
C TYR A 200 10.22 1.72 -9.50
N THR A 201 10.82 0.94 -10.38
CA THR A 201 10.36 0.77 -11.76
C THR A 201 10.53 -0.67 -12.21
N THR A 202 9.60 -1.13 -13.04
CA THR A 202 9.69 -2.46 -13.64
C THR A 202 10.70 -2.48 -14.78
N LEU A 203 11.49 -3.54 -14.87
CA LEU A 203 12.41 -3.82 -15.96
C LEU A 203 11.67 -4.57 -17.06
N LYS A 204 12.00 -4.28 -18.31
CA LYS A 204 11.27 -4.77 -19.50
C LYS A 204 12.10 -5.70 -20.37
N SER A 205 13.42 -5.71 -20.18
CA SER A 205 14.35 -6.51 -20.96
C SER A 205 14.73 -7.79 -20.21
N ASP A 206 15.23 -8.78 -20.93
CA ASP A 206 15.76 -10.01 -20.32
C ASP A 206 17.05 -9.75 -19.51
N ALA A 207 17.46 -10.75 -18.71
CA ALA A 207 18.58 -10.64 -17.78
C ALA A 207 19.92 -10.25 -18.42
N LYS A 208 20.11 -10.49 -19.72
CA LYS A 208 21.38 -10.21 -20.43
C LYS A 208 21.39 -8.88 -21.16
N THR A 209 20.22 -8.26 -21.33
CA THR A 209 20.08 -7.00 -22.06
C THR A 209 20.31 -5.82 -21.13
N LEU A 210 21.16 -4.88 -21.57
CA LEU A 210 21.38 -3.63 -20.84
C LEU A 210 20.12 -2.77 -20.87
N GLU A 211 19.65 -2.35 -19.68
CA GLU A 211 18.48 -1.49 -19.53
C GLU A 211 18.79 -0.28 -18.65
N ARG A 212 18.26 0.87 -19.03
CA ARG A 212 18.37 2.10 -18.25
C ARG A 212 17.10 2.34 -17.45
N ALA A 213 17.27 2.64 -16.14
CA ALA A 213 16.21 2.98 -15.21
C ALA A 213 16.62 4.21 -14.38
N ASP A 214 16.00 5.34 -14.63
CA ASP A 214 16.30 6.60 -13.95
C ASP A 214 15.28 6.89 -12.85
N PHE A 215 15.71 7.65 -11.82
CA PHE A 215 14.87 8.10 -10.73
C PHE A 215 15.01 9.60 -10.52
N THR A 216 13.89 10.24 -10.24
CA THR A 216 13.83 11.67 -9.95
C THR A 216 13.43 11.90 -8.49
N LEU A 217 14.21 12.71 -7.80
CA LEU A 217 14.00 13.10 -6.42
C LEU A 217 13.64 14.59 -6.33
N ALA A 218 12.77 14.93 -5.39
CA ALA A 218 12.50 16.29 -4.99
C ALA A 218 13.10 16.56 -3.61
N LYS A 219 13.86 17.64 -3.46
CA LYS A 219 14.43 18.02 -2.16
C LYS A 219 13.32 18.48 -1.22
N VAL A 220 13.38 18.05 0.03
CA VAL A 220 12.40 18.35 1.07
C VAL A 220 13.10 18.86 2.31
N GLU A 221 12.55 19.93 2.89
CA GLU A 221 13.02 20.46 4.17
C GLU A 221 12.11 20.01 5.32
N GLY A 222 12.64 20.00 6.54
CA GLY A 222 11.86 19.77 7.75
C GLY A 222 11.48 18.30 8.01
N GLN A 223 12.12 17.34 7.36
CA GLN A 223 11.87 15.91 7.59
C GLN A 223 12.31 15.39 8.97
N ASP A 224 13.03 16.16 9.77
CA ASP A 224 13.38 15.75 11.15
C ASP A 224 12.15 15.66 12.07
N ASN A 225 11.06 16.33 11.71
CA ASN A 225 9.81 16.29 12.47
C ASN A 225 8.66 15.94 11.54
N PHE A 226 8.17 14.71 11.64
CA PHE A 226 7.11 14.22 10.77
C PHE A 226 6.16 13.27 11.51
N ARG A 227 5.02 12.97 10.88
CA ARG A 227 4.08 11.95 11.32
C ARG A 227 4.01 10.81 10.31
N MET A 228 3.94 9.60 10.84
CA MET A 228 3.61 8.40 10.08
C MET A 228 2.26 7.87 10.57
N TYR A 229 1.31 7.73 9.67
CA TYR A 229 0.01 7.12 9.93
C TYR A 229 0.07 5.64 9.56
N ILE A 230 -0.17 4.78 10.52
CA ILE A 230 -0.02 3.33 10.38
C ILE A 230 -1.40 2.70 10.18
N PHE A 231 -1.58 1.99 9.10
CA PHE A 231 -2.84 1.41 8.65
C PHE A 231 -2.73 -0.12 8.61
N GLY A 232 -3.30 -0.80 9.59
CA GLY A 232 -3.34 -2.27 9.64
C GLY A 232 -4.61 -2.84 9.01
N ASP A 233 -4.47 -3.94 8.32
CA ASP A 233 -5.54 -4.92 8.03
C ASP A 233 -6.85 -4.28 7.53
N MET A 234 -6.86 -3.77 6.31
CA MET A 234 -8.04 -3.12 5.72
C MET A 234 -9.06 -4.13 5.20
N HIS A 235 -8.63 -5.29 4.71
CA HIS A 235 -9.46 -6.38 4.20
C HIS A 235 -10.61 -5.91 3.29
N LEU A 236 -10.32 -5.04 2.34
CA LEU A 236 -11.31 -4.60 1.36
C LEU A 236 -11.60 -5.71 0.34
N ALA A 237 -12.86 -6.01 0.13
CA ALA A 237 -13.28 -7.13 -0.69
C ALA A 237 -14.67 -6.94 -1.34
N ASN A 238 -15.23 -5.73 -1.29
CA ASN A 238 -16.58 -5.42 -1.74
C ASN A 238 -17.64 -6.34 -1.09
N ARG A 239 -17.58 -6.50 0.24
CA ARG A 239 -18.48 -7.34 1.03
C ARG A 239 -18.78 -6.72 2.40
N THR A 240 -19.81 -7.22 3.09
CA THR A 240 -20.20 -6.81 4.47
C THR A 240 -20.21 -5.29 4.70
N ASN A 241 -20.52 -4.52 3.66
CA ASN A 241 -20.51 -3.06 3.70
C ASN A 241 -19.12 -2.45 3.99
N ASP A 242 -18.03 -3.17 3.69
CA ASP A 242 -16.64 -2.79 3.96
C ASP A 242 -16.28 -1.42 3.37
N LYS A 243 -16.63 -1.14 2.11
CA LYS A 243 -16.37 0.15 1.46
C LYS A 243 -17.05 1.32 2.18
N ALA A 244 -18.28 1.15 2.64
CA ALA A 244 -18.98 2.19 3.38
C ALA A 244 -18.36 2.42 4.77
N GLN A 245 -17.92 1.35 5.44
CA GLN A 245 -17.20 1.42 6.70
C GLN A 245 -15.80 2.02 6.52
N PHE A 246 -15.08 1.64 5.45
CA PHE A 246 -13.79 2.22 5.09
C PHE A 246 -13.88 3.73 4.85
N LYS A 247 -14.97 4.21 4.23
CA LYS A 247 -15.21 5.63 4.08
C LYS A 247 -15.33 6.39 5.40
N VAL A 248 -15.81 5.76 6.46
CA VAL A 248 -15.81 6.37 7.80
C VAL A 248 -14.39 6.60 8.29
N PHE A 249 -13.51 5.62 8.09
CA PHE A 249 -12.09 5.76 8.41
C PHE A 249 -11.42 6.87 7.59
N THR A 250 -11.57 6.88 6.27
CA THR A 250 -10.90 7.88 5.41
C THR A 250 -11.39 9.30 5.69
N ASN A 251 -12.67 9.47 6.04
CA ASN A 251 -13.20 10.76 6.49
C ASN A 251 -12.58 11.21 7.82
N ASP A 252 -12.39 10.30 8.78
CA ASP A 252 -11.72 10.60 10.06
C ASP A 252 -10.25 10.95 9.83
N LEU A 253 -9.54 10.18 9.00
CA LEU A 253 -8.15 10.44 8.63
C LEU A 253 -7.98 11.82 7.98
N ASN A 254 -8.80 12.13 6.98
CA ASN A 254 -8.72 13.41 6.28
C ASN A 254 -9.00 14.58 7.22
N LYS A 255 -9.98 14.45 8.11
CA LYS A 255 -10.26 15.46 9.15
C LYS A 255 -9.08 15.63 10.11
N TYR A 256 -8.41 14.54 10.47
CA TYR A 256 -7.24 14.60 11.33
C TYR A 256 -6.05 15.26 10.60
N LEU A 257 -5.78 14.88 9.36
CA LEU A 257 -4.77 15.50 8.50
C LEU A 257 -5.01 17.02 8.35
N ASP A 258 -6.26 17.42 8.10
CA ASP A 258 -6.64 18.81 7.97
C ASP A 258 -6.42 19.65 9.24
N SER A 259 -6.61 19.03 10.40
CA SER A 259 -6.36 19.69 11.69
C SER A 259 -4.89 19.69 12.12
N HIS A 260 -4.02 18.89 11.46
CA HIS A 260 -2.62 18.72 11.83
C HIS A 260 -1.66 18.99 10.65
N LYS A 261 -1.86 20.08 9.92
CA LYS A 261 -1.08 20.45 8.72
C LYS A 261 0.38 20.84 8.98
N SER A 262 0.79 21.01 10.23
CA SER A 262 2.17 21.36 10.55
C SER A 262 3.08 20.14 10.44
N GLY A 263 4.19 20.27 9.71
CA GLY A 263 5.16 19.19 9.48
C GLY A 263 4.76 18.28 8.33
N LYS A 264 5.65 17.33 8.03
CA LYS A 264 5.44 16.32 7.00
C LYS A 264 4.58 15.17 7.53
N SER A 265 3.84 14.57 6.62
CA SER A 265 2.97 13.43 6.92
C SER A 265 3.12 12.36 5.86
N TYR A 266 3.21 11.10 6.29
CA TYR A 266 3.32 9.92 5.45
C TYR A 266 2.38 8.83 5.97
N GLY A 267 2.04 7.88 5.12
CA GLY A 267 1.29 6.70 5.49
C GLY A 267 2.13 5.43 5.35
N LEU A 268 1.76 4.40 6.08
CA LEU A 268 2.36 3.08 6.02
C LEU A 268 1.28 2.02 6.25
N THR A 269 1.11 1.08 5.32
CA THR A 269 0.22 -0.06 5.54
C THR A 269 0.98 -1.24 6.12
N LEU A 270 0.28 -2.07 6.86
CA LEU A 270 0.84 -3.28 7.47
C LEU A 270 0.41 -4.57 6.76
N GLY A 271 -0.04 -4.48 5.51
CA GLY A 271 -0.57 -5.62 4.77
C GLY A 271 -2.07 -5.80 4.91
N ASP A 272 -2.57 -6.84 4.25
CA ASP A 272 -3.99 -7.18 4.18
C ASP A 272 -4.87 -6.00 3.74
N MET A 273 -4.41 -5.29 2.68
CA MET A 273 -5.21 -4.24 2.06
C MET A 273 -6.45 -4.81 1.38
N THR A 274 -6.28 -5.97 0.76
CA THR A 274 -7.35 -6.71 0.08
C THR A 274 -7.67 -8.01 0.82
N TRP A 275 -8.52 -8.84 0.23
CA TRP A 275 -8.80 -10.17 0.73
C TRP A 275 -8.84 -11.18 -0.42
N ASP A 276 -7.76 -11.91 -0.61
CA ASP A 276 -7.51 -12.87 -1.68
C ASP A 276 -8.68 -13.81 -1.99
N LEU A 277 -9.38 -14.32 -0.98
CA LEU A 277 -10.55 -15.20 -1.13
C LEU A 277 -11.69 -14.57 -1.93
N TYR A 278 -11.70 -13.26 -2.08
CA TYR A 278 -12.72 -12.52 -2.81
C TYR A 278 -12.23 -11.91 -4.12
N TRP A 279 -10.94 -12.01 -4.44
CA TRP A 279 -10.39 -11.46 -5.68
C TRP A 279 -11.20 -11.90 -6.89
N TYR A 280 -11.33 -13.20 -7.10
CA TYR A 280 -12.03 -13.75 -8.26
C TYR A 280 -13.57 -13.71 -8.12
N SER A 281 -14.09 -13.93 -6.92
CA SER A 281 -15.54 -14.02 -6.71
C SER A 281 -16.24 -12.65 -6.65
N ARG A 282 -15.50 -11.58 -6.32
CA ARG A 282 -16.01 -10.21 -6.21
C ARG A 282 -15.35 -9.25 -7.18
N GLY A 283 -14.30 -9.69 -7.90
CA GLY A 283 -13.50 -8.83 -8.76
C GLY A 283 -12.89 -7.66 -7.99
N TYR A 284 -12.35 -7.94 -6.81
CA TYR A 284 -11.75 -6.92 -5.94
C TYR A 284 -10.31 -7.28 -5.61
N GLU A 285 -9.40 -6.64 -6.30
CA GLU A 285 -7.95 -6.83 -6.24
C GLU A 285 -7.26 -5.48 -6.00
N PHE A 286 -5.94 -5.37 -6.20
CA PHE A 286 -5.20 -4.12 -5.99
C PHE A 286 -5.67 -2.93 -6.85
N PRO A 287 -6.07 -3.07 -8.12
CA PRO A 287 -6.62 -1.94 -8.86
C PRO A 287 -7.85 -1.34 -8.18
N GLN A 288 -8.77 -2.17 -7.64
CA GLN A 288 -9.96 -1.69 -6.95
C GLN A 288 -9.64 -1.07 -5.59
N TYR A 289 -8.65 -1.62 -4.87
CA TYR A 289 -8.12 -1.01 -3.65
C TYR A 289 -7.54 0.38 -3.94
N LEU A 290 -6.71 0.50 -4.99
CA LEU A 290 -6.11 1.77 -5.39
C LEU A 290 -7.16 2.79 -5.83
N ASP A 291 -8.18 2.38 -6.57
CA ASP A 291 -9.31 3.24 -6.92
C ASP A 291 -10.03 3.75 -5.68
N GLU A 292 -10.27 2.86 -4.71
CA GLU A 292 -10.96 3.22 -3.46
C GLU A 292 -10.14 4.20 -2.63
N ILE A 293 -8.86 3.90 -2.36
CA ILE A 293 -8.03 4.77 -1.51
C ILE A 293 -7.69 6.10 -2.19
N ASN A 294 -7.36 6.08 -3.48
CA ASN A 294 -7.02 7.29 -4.24
C ASN A 294 -8.19 8.24 -4.43
N SER A 295 -9.43 7.72 -4.44
CA SER A 295 -10.63 8.56 -4.50
C SER A 295 -10.96 9.26 -3.18
N GLN A 296 -10.39 8.78 -2.07
CA GLN A 296 -10.76 9.22 -0.71
C GLN A 296 -9.61 9.87 0.06
N VAL A 297 -8.36 9.56 -0.24
CA VAL A 297 -7.17 10.10 0.43
C VAL A 297 -6.31 10.83 -0.59
N SER A 298 -5.90 12.05 -0.26
CA SER A 298 -5.06 12.89 -1.12
C SER A 298 -3.93 13.56 -0.34
N GLY A 299 -2.81 13.82 -1.01
CA GLY A 299 -1.68 14.54 -0.41
C GLY A 299 -0.88 13.74 0.63
N LEU A 300 -1.05 12.42 0.66
CA LEU A 300 -0.32 11.53 1.55
C LEU A 300 0.38 10.45 0.70
N GLN A 301 1.71 10.36 0.81
CA GLN A 301 2.45 9.21 0.29
C GLN A 301 2.29 8.05 1.26
N ILE A 302 1.84 6.89 0.76
CA ILE A 302 1.64 5.69 1.58
C ILE A 302 2.59 4.60 1.10
N PHE A 303 3.50 4.19 1.97
CA PHE A 303 4.33 3.01 1.78
C PHE A 303 3.53 1.76 2.14
N HIS A 304 3.79 0.65 1.47
CA HIS A 304 2.95 -0.54 1.61
C HIS A 304 3.78 -1.75 2.03
N THR A 305 3.27 -2.50 2.99
CA THR A 305 3.72 -3.84 3.37
C THR A 305 2.73 -4.85 2.81
N MET A 306 3.21 -6.00 2.34
CA MET A 306 2.38 -7.09 1.85
C MET A 306 1.89 -7.95 3.02
N GLY A 307 0.62 -8.39 2.98
CA GLY A 307 0.05 -9.30 3.97
C GLY A 307 -0.34 -10.66 3.38
N ASN A 308 -0.78 -11.59 4.22
CA ASN A 308 -1.14 -12.93 3.76
C ASN A 308 -2.39 -12.93 2.86
N HIS A 309 -3.26 -11.95 2.98
CA HIS A 309 -4.43 -11.78 2.12
C HIS A 309 -4.17 -10.95 0.87
N ASP A 310 -2.93 -10.52 0.66
CA ASP A 310 -2.47 -9.82 -0.53
C ASP A 310 -1.72 -10.74 -1.51
N ASN A 311 -1.70 -12.04 -1.24
CA ASN A 311 -1.13 -13.10 -2.07
C ASN A 311 -2.20 -13.80 -2.92
N ASP A 312 -1.89 -14.10 -4.18
CA ASP A 312 -2.80 -14.88 -5.02
C ASP A 312 -2.87 -16.33 -4.55
N PHE A 313 -3.99 -16.71 -3.92
CA PHE A 313 -4.19 -18.04 -3.40
C PHE A 313 -4.27 -19.15 -4.48
N LYS A 314 -4.30 -18.79 -5.77
CA LYS A 314 -4.24 -19.73 -6.91
C LYS A 314 -2.84 -19.92 -7.46
N ALA A 315 -1.87 -19.21 -6.93
CA ALA A 315 -0.47 -19.35 -7.31
C ALA A 315 0.10 -20.72 -6.93
N LYS A 316 1.28 -21.04 -7.45
CA LYS A 316 1.98 -22.33 -7.22
C LYS A 316 3.31 -22.18 -6.51
N ASN A 317 3.66 -20.99 -6.14
CA ASN A 317 4.88 -20.64 -5.44
C ASN A 317 4.78 -19.20 -4.95
N ASP A 318 5.71 -18.80 -4.12
CA ASP A 318 5.78 -17.48 -3.49
C ASP A 318 5.88 -16.33 -4.50
N PHE A 319 6.75 -16.48 -5.50
CA PHE A 319 6.95 -15.47 -6.54
C PHE A 319 5.68 -15.16 -7.32
N ASP A 320 4.96 -16.22 -7.77
CA ASP A 320 3.69 -16.05 -8.49
C ASP A 320 2.60 -15.49 -7.57
N ALA A 321 2.60 -15.85 -6.28
CA ALA A 321 1.63 -15.33 -5.31
C ALA A 321 1.77 -13.82 -5.11
N ALA A 322 2.99 -13.31 -5.08
CA ALA A 322 3.31 -11.90 -4.91
C ALA A 322 3.19 -11.07 -6.21
N PHE A 323 3.06 -11.70 -7.37
CA PHE A 323 3.20 -11.04 -8.68
C PHE A 323 2.28 -9.82 -8.85
N GLN A 324 1.01 -9.92 -8.44
CA GLN A 324 0.07 -8.81 -8.58
C GLN A 324 0.43 -7.64 -7.68
N TYR A 325 0.89 -7.91 -6.45
CA TYR A 325 1.36 -6.88 -5.53
C TYR A 325 2.57 -6.13 -6.09
N VAL A 326 3.58 -6.87 -6.59
CA VAL A 326 4.78 -6.27 -7.20
C VAL A 326 4.44 -5.43 -8.43
N ARG A 327 3.48 -5.89 -9.26
CA ARG A 327 3.04 -5.14 -10.45
C ARG A 327 2.33 -3.83 -10.11
N ASP A 328 1.46 -3.82 -9.09
CA ASP A 328 0.49 -2.74 -8.88
C ASP A 328 0.83 -1.83 -7.68
N ILE A 329 1.57 -2.32 -6.69
CA ILE A 329 1.78 -1.65 -5.40
C ILE A 329 3.26 -1.30 -5.16
N ALA A 330 4.12 -2.29 -4.87
CA ALA A 330 5.52 -2.09 -4.49
C ALA A 330 6.33 -3.39 -4.57
N PRO A 331 7.68 -3.34 -4.51
CA PRO A 331 8.49 -4.50 -4.11
C PRO A 331 8.00 -5.10 -2.80
N THR A 332 8.13 -6.41 -2.61
CA THR A 332 7.68 -7.08 -1.37
C THR A 332 8.54 -6.71 -0.17
N TYR A 333 9.82 -6.38 -0.41
CA TYR A 333 10.72 -5.80 0.59
C TYR A 333 11.58 -4.68 -0.02
N TYR A 334 11.81 -3.64 0.77
CA TYR A 334 12.56 -2.44 0.36
C TYR A 334 12.88 -1.57 1.59
N SER A 335 13.69 -0.52 1.39
CA SER A 335 13.99 0.47 2.41
C SER A 335 13.83 1.91 1.92
N TYR A 336 13.72 2.84 2.85
CA TYR A 336 13.71 4.28 2.59
C TYR A 336 14.07 5.05 3.87
N ASN A 337 14.45 6.33 3.70
CA ASN A 337 14.82 7.17 4.82
C ASN A 337 13.89 8.39 4.90
N ILE A 338 13.45 8.74 6.09
CA ILE A 338 12.76 9.99 6.38
C ILE A 338 13.43 10.62 7.61
N GLY A 339 13.95 11.82 7.47
CA GLY A 339 14.69 12.49 8.54
C GLY A 339 15.86 11.64 9.04
N GLN A 340 15.89 11.34 10.32
CA GLN A 340 16.96 10.57 10.97
C GLN A 340 16.61 9.09 11.18
N ILE A 341 15.61 8.59 10.51
CA ILE A 341 15.08 7.23 10.67
C ILE A 341 15.27 6.45 9.36
N HIS A 342 15.69 5.21 9.47
CA HIS A 342 15.73 4.26 8.37
C HIS A 342 14.54 3.30 8.48
N PHE A 343 13.69 3.31 7.47
CA PHE A 343 12.51 2.46 7.35
C PHE A 343 12.83 1.26 6.47
N ILE A 344 12.38 0.09 6.90
CA ILE A 344 12.55 -1.17 6.17
C ILE A 344 11.19 -1.86 6.14
N VAL A 345 10.76 -2.24 4.96
CA VAL A 345 9.62 -3.13 4.75
C VAL A 345 10.16 -4.51 4.45
N LEU A 346 9.69 -5.52 5.15
CA LEU A 346 10.04 -6.92 4.93
C LEU A 346 8.76 -7.74 4.67
N ASP A 347 8.91 -8.75 3.83
CA ASP A 347 7.89 -9.75 3.57
C ASP A 347 8.13 -10.96 4.49
N ASP A 348 7.19 -11.22 5.36
CA ASP A 348 7.23 -12.36 6.30
C ASP A 348 6.18 -13.43 6.01
N ILE A 349 5.58 -13.38 4.81
CA ILE A 349 4.60 -14.36 4.35
C ILE A 349 5.18 -15.18 3.20
N ASP A 350 5.56 -16.39 3.50
CA ASP A 350 6.17 -17.36 2.56
C ASP A 350 5.09 -18.28 1.99
N CYS A 351 4.80 -18.17 0.72
CA CYS A 351 3.82 -18.94 -0.03
C CYS A 351 4.46 -20.07 -0.85
N SER A 352 5.68 -20.50 -0.53
CA SER A 352 6.41 -21.54 -1.27
C SER A 352 5.66 -22.87 -1.38
N ASP A 353 4.80 -23.18 -0.39
CA ASP A 353 3.99 -24.40 -0.37
C ASP A 353 2.63 -24.25 -1.09
N TYR A 354 2.39 -23.16 -1.78
CA TYR A 354 1.21 -23.02 -2.64
C TYR A 354 1.32 -23.94 -3.84
N ASP A 355 0.21 -24.63 -4.16
CA ASP A 355 0.15 -25.66 -5.22
C ASP A 355 -0.83 -25.33 -6.37
N GLY A 356 -1.48 -24.17 -6.31
CA GLY A 356 -2.50 -23.73 -7.27
C GLY A 356 -3.88 -24.37 -7.06
N THR A 357 -4.09 -25.12 -5.97
CA THR A 357 -5.38 -25.79 -5.66
C THR A 357 -6.26 -25.01 -4.68
N GLU A 358 -6.00 -23.72 -4.47
CA GLU A 358 -6.67 -22.84 -3.50
C GLU A 358 -6.33 -23.22 -2.03
N SER A 359 -5.29 -24.02 -1.80
CA SER A 359 -4.75 -24.29 -0.48
C SER A 359 -3.86 -23.11 -0.06
N ARG A 360 -4.26 -22.41 0.98
CA ARG A 360 -3.53 -21.25 1.51
C ARG A 360 -2.51 -21.70 2.57
N ASN A 361 -1.54 -22.51 2.15
CA ASN A 361 -0.48 -23.05 2.99
C ASN A 361 0.70 -22.08 3.10
N TYR A 362 0.44 -20.81 3.46
CA TYR A 362 1.53 -19.89 3.72
C TYR A 362 2.15 -20.15 5.09
N GLU A 363 3.40 -19.78 5.21
CA GLU A 363 4.18 -19.83 6.43
C GLU A 363 4.65 -18.42 6.82
N LYS A 364 4.82 -18.15 8.11
CA LYS A 364 5.43 -16.89 8.58
C LYS A 364 6.95 -17.07 8.58
N ASN A 365 7.61 -16.61 7.54
CA ASN A 365 9.03 -16.83 7.34
C ASN A 365 9.67 -15.69 6.55
N PHE A 366 10.96 -15.49 6.75
CA PHE A 366 11.78 -14.60 5.92
C PHE A 366 12.63 -15.43 4.98
N THR A 367 12.62 -15.14 3.69
CA THR A 367 13.48 -15.84 2.74
C THR A 367 14.95 -15.51 2.99
N SER A 368 15.85 -16.43 2.66
CA SER A 368 17.29 -16.21 2.82
C SER A 368 17.77 -15.04 1.97
N ASP A 369 17.26 -14.94 0.74
CA ASP A 369 17.64 -13.88 -0.19
C ASP A 369 17.27 -12.49 0.34
N GLN A 370 16.09 -12.35 0.94
CA GLN A 370 15.66 -11.13 1.61
C GLN A 370 16.58 -10.76 2.79
N LEU A 371 16.99 -11.72 3.59
CA LEU A 371 17.90 -11.47 4.72
C LEU A 371 19.33 -11.13 4.24
N ASP A 372 19.78 -11.70 3.14
CA ASP A 372 21.07 -11.37 2.53
C ASP A 372 21.03 -9.98 1.85
N TRP A 373 19.88 -9.59 1.29
CA TRP A 373 19.63 -8.21 0.85
C TRP A 373 19.64 -7.23 2.03
N LEU A 374 18.97 -7.56 3.14
CA LEU A 374 18.91 -6.72 4.33
C LEU A 374 20.32 -6.47 4.92
N LEU A 375 21.19 -7.47 4.91
CA LEU A 375 22.59 -7.30 5.32
C LEU A 375 23.34 -6.29 4.44
N GLN A 376 23.08 -6.29 3.13
CA GLN A 376 23.69 -5.32 2.21
C GLN A 376 23.12 -3.92 2.46
N ASP A 377 21.80 -3.78 2.58
CA ASP A 377 21.14 -2.50 2.85
C ASP A 377 21.64 -1.86 4.15
N LEU A 378 21.69 -2.63 5.23
CA LEU A 378 22.20 -2.17 6.53
C LEU A 378 23.71 -1.86 6.54
N SER A 379 24.47 -2.29 5.54
CA SER A 379 25.88 -1.90 5.41
C SER A 379 26.08 -0.41 5.10
N TYR A 380 25.04 0.25 4.60
CA TYR A 380 24.99 1.70 4.34
C TYR A 380 24.39 2.51 5.49
N VAL A 381 23.92 1.86 6.58
CA VAL A 381 23.20 2.49 7.67
C VAL A 381 24.07 2.51 8.92
N ASP A 382 24.27 3.71 9.50
CA ASP A 382 25.01 3.85 10.76
C ASP A 382 24.26 3.17 11.92
N LYS A 383 24.99 2.47 12.80
CA LYS A 383 24.41 1.76 13.95
C LYS A 383 23.64 2.66 14.93
N SER A 384 23.91 3.96 14.91
CA SER A 384 23.19 4.95 15.73
C SER A 384 21.85 5.40 15.11
N THR A 385 21.54 4.97 13.89
CA THR A 385 20.28 5.26 13.21
C THR A 385 19.19 4.32 13.73
N PRO A 386 18.07 4.81 14.28
CA PRO A 386 16.94 3.97 14.62
C PRO A 386 16.34 3.32 13.37
N LEU A 387 15.98 2.06 13.49
CA LEU A 387 15.28 1.31 12.44
C LEU A 387 13.79 1.21 12.79
N VAL A 388 12.94 1.52 11.83
CA VAL A 388 11.52 1.15 11.86
C VAL A 388 11.31 0.08 10.82
N ILE A 389 11.01 -1.13 11.27
CA ILE A 389 10.85 -2.31 10.40
C ILE A 389 9.38 -2.72 10.41
N THR A 390 8.80 -2.83 9.23
CA THR A 390 7.44 -3.33 9.08
C THR A 390 7.44 -4.74 8.51
N THR A 391 6.70 -5.60 9.16
CA THR A 391 6.27 -6.91 8.66
C THR A 391 4.76 -7.02 8.81
N HIS A 392 4.13 -7.91 8.10
CA HIS A 392 2.70 -8.11 8.28
C HIS A 392 2.41 -8.81 9.61
N ALA A 393 2.98 -9.98 9.82
CA ALA A 393 2.76 -10.74 11.05
C ALA A 393 3.72 -10.31 12.18
N GLN A 394 3.30 -10.56 13.40
CA GLN A 394 4.05 -10.24 14.59
C GLN A 394 5.32 -11.10 14.78
N ILE A 395 6.34 -10.51 15.38
CA ILE A 395 7.57 -11.18 15.79
C ILE A 395 7.43 -11.81 17.18
N PHE A 396 6.74 -11.12 18.09
CA PHE A 396 6.51 -11.56 19.47
C PHE A 396 5.04 -11.88 19.72
N TYR A 397 4.80 -12.90 20.52
CA TYR A 397 3.45 -13.34 20.88
C TYR A 397 3.16 -13.04 22.35
N PRO A 398 2.07 -12.31 22.68
CA PRO A 398 1.69 -12.04 24.06
C PRO A 398 1.25 -13.32 24.80
N LYS A 399 1.81 -13.57 25.99
CA LYS A 399 1.46 -14.68 26.89
C LYS A 399 0.64 -14.26 28.10
N GLY A 400 0.24 -13.00 28.16
CA GLY A 400 -0.42 -12.40 29.33
C GLY A 400 0.56 -11.92 30.39
N ASN A 401 0.07 -11.11 31.33
CA ASN A 401 0.85 -10.53 32.42
C ASN A 401 2.12 -9.76 31.96
N ASN A 402 2.02 -9.02 30.87
CA ASN A 402 3.14 -8.29 30.24
C ASN A 402 4.34 -9.19 29.89
N SER A 403 4.10 -10.45 29.57
CA SER A 403 5.12 -11.38 29.11
C SER A 403 4.90 -11.77 27.65
N PHE A 404 6.01 -12.04 26.97
CA PHE A 404 6.02 -12.39 25.55
C PHE A 404 6.80 -13.67 25.31
N ALA A 405 6.55 -14.29 24.18
CA ALA A 405 7.41 -15.30 23.57
C ALA A 405 7.68 -14.87 22.14
N LEU A 406 8.75 -15.35 21.53
CA LEU A 406 8.84 -15.35 20.08
C LEU A 406 7.67 -16.19 19.55
N ASP A 407 7.04 -15.78 18.44
CA ASP A 407 5.96 -16.58 17.86
C ASP A 407 6.48 -18.01 17.65
N GLY A 408 5.86 -18.99 18.32
CA GLY A 408 6.38 -20.37 18.37
C GLY A 408 6.40 -21.04 17.01
N GLN A 409 5.55 -20.62 16.09
CA GLN A 409 5.61 -21.03 14.70
C GLN A 409 6.87 -20.54 14.02
N VAL A 410 7.29 -19.34 14.32
CA VAL A 410 8.48 -18.68 13.77
C VAL A 410 9.79 -19.31 14.29
N ILE A 411 9.81 -19.84 15.51
CA ILE A 411 11.05 -20.40 16.10
C ILE A 411 11.28 -21.85 15.67
N GLU A 412 10.26 -22.68 15.70
CA GLU A 412 10.40 -24.13 15.53
C GLU A 412 10.45 -24.52 14.05
N ARG A 413 9.69 -23.88 13.21
CA ARG A 413 9.61 -24.16 11.77
C ARG A 413 10.51 -23.26 10.92
N TRP A 414 10.75 -22.01 11.34
CA TRP A 414 11.47 -21.03 10.54
C TRP A 414 12.59 -20.35 11.32
N PRO A 415 13.80 -20.88 11.23
CA PRO A 415 14.96 -20.36 11.95
C PRO A 415 15.38 -18.96 11.51
N ASN A 416 14.83 -18.45 10.42
CA ASN A 416 15.22 -17.18 9.81
C ASN A 416 14.87 -15.96 10.68
N THR A 417 13.87 -16.04 11.56
CA THR A 417 13.62 -14.94 12.54
C THR A 417 14.79 -14.76 13.49
N LYS A 418 15.45 -15.81 13.93
CA LYS A 418 16.69 -15.68 14.73
C LYS A 418 17.83 -15.07 13.90
N LYS A 419 17.92 -15.43 12.60
CA LYS A 419 18.89 -14.82 11.68
C LYS A 419 18.61 -13.31 11.56
N LEU A 420 17.35 -12.92 11.36
CA LEU A 420 16.91 -11.52 11.34
C LEU A 420 17.34 -10.78 12.63
N LEU A 421 16.97 -11.29 13.82
CA LEU A 421 17.31 -10.66 15.08
C LEU A 421 18.84 -10.55 15.27
N ASN A 422 19.64 -11.49 14.77
CA ASN A 422 21.09 -11.42 14.80
C ASN A 422 21.64 -10.32 13.85
N ILE A 423 21.07 -10.15 12.67
CA ILE A 423 21.42 -9.08 11.73
C ILE A 423 21.20 -7.70 12.37
N LEU A 424 20.12 -7.57 13.11
CA LEU A 424 19.69 -6.32 13.73
C LEU A 424 20.47 -5.94 15.02
N LYS A 425 21.34 -6.80 15.52
CA LYS A 425 22.13 -6.50 16.72
C LYS A 425 22.91 -5.19 16.61
N GLY A 426 22.83 -4.41 17.67
CA GLY A 426 23.50 -3.11 17.78
C GLY A 426 22.71 -1.92 17.24
N TYR A 427 21.54 -2.15 16.64
CA TYR A 427 20.58 -1.10 16.31
C TYR A 427 19.52 -0.95 17.41
N THR A 428 18.87 0.22 17.47
CA THR A 428 17.58 0.37 18.12
C THR A 428 16.50 0.09 17.07
N VAL A 429 15.64 -0.90 17.32
CA VAL A 429 14.68 -1.42 16.34
C VAL A 429 13.26 -1.26 16.87
N HIS A 430 12.39 -0.72 16.04
CA HIS A 430 10.95 -0.69 16.24
C HIS A 430 10.27 -1.51 15.17
N PHE A 431 9.79 -2.71 15.50
CA PHE A 431 8.87 -3.46 14.64
C PHE A 431 7.48 -2.85 14.71
N VAL A 432 6.84 -2.73 13.56
CA VAL A 432 5.44 -2.32 13.42
C VAL A 432 4.71 -3.40 12.63
N THR A 433 3.75 -4.06 13.25
CA THR A 433 3.14 -5.28 12.74
C THR A 433 1.60 -5.23 12.82
N GLY A 434 0.91 -6.04 12.02
CA GLY A 434 -0.54 -6.17 11.95
C GLY A 434 -1.02 -7.60 12.20
N HIS A 435 -1.81 -8.15 11.28
CA HIS A 435 -2.24 -9.55 11.19
C HIS A 435 -3.18 -10.05 12.30
N THR A 436 -2.90 -9.71 13.54
CA THR A 436 -3.67 -10.25 14.69
C THR A 436 -5.00 -9.55 14.91
N HIS A 437 -5.22 -8.39 14.32
CA HIS A 437 -6.37 -7.49 14.60
C HIS A 437 -6.50 -7.15 16.09
N THR A 438 -5.37 -7.12 16.81
CA THR A 438 -5.29 -6.75 18.22
C THR A 438 -4.15 -5.75 18.43
N ILE A 439 -4.14 -5.08 19.56
CA ILE A 439 -3.10 -4.10 19.88
C ILE A 439 -2.26 -4.60 21.03
N PHE A 440 -0.95 -4.63 20.85
CA PHE A 440 -0.02 -4.84 21.94
C PHE A 440 1.31 -4.11 21.69
N ASN A 441 2.06 -3.87 22.76
CA ASN A 441 3.41 -3.34 22.72
C ASN A 441 4.35 -4.27 23.48
N ALA A 442 5.42 -4.74 22.84
CA ALA A 442 6.53 -5.42 23.48
C ALA A 442 7.72 -4.46 23.62
N LEU A 443 8.23 -4.30 24.82
CA LEU A 443 9.30 -3.36 25.13
C LEU A 443 10.65 -4.06 25.21
N PRO A 444 11.79 -3.35 25.10
CA PRO A 444 13.12 -3.93 25.21
C PRO A 444 13.36 -4.74 26.49
N SER A 445 12.75 -4.34 27.61
CA SER A 445 12.80 -5.11 28.86
C SER A 445 12.12 -6.48 28.78
N GLU A 446 11.18 -6.65 27.85
CA GLU A 446 10.39 -7.85 27.62
C GLU A 446 10.94 -8.71 26.48
N THR A 447 11.58 -8.09 25.50
CA THR A 447 12.14 -8.75 24.31
C THR A 447 13.60 -9.19 24.51
N ALA A 448 14.38 -8.46 25.32
CA ALA A 448 15.78 -8.80 25.59
C ALA A 448 15.98 -10.22 26.16
N PRO A 449 15.13 -10.74 27.09
CA PRO A 449 15.24 -12.12 27.55
C PRO A 449 15.02 -13.16 26.43
N LEU A 450 14.43 -12.75 25.31
CA LEU A 450 14.18 -13.58 24.12
C LEU A 450 15.29 -13.45 23.06
N GLY A 451 16.38 -12.75 23.39
CA GLY A 451 17.53 -12.54 22.51
C GLY A 451 17.42 -11.34 21.57
N ALA A 452 16.47 -10.43 21.83
CA ALA A 452 16.21 -9.24 21.03
C ALA A 452 16.46 -7.95 21.85
N GLU A 453 17.73 -7.63 22.08
CA GLU A 453 18.13 -6.42 22.81
C GLU A 453 17.81 -5.16 22.00
N ASN A 454 17.29 -4.11 22.67
CA ASN A 454 16.89 -2.82 22.07
C ASN A 454 15.84 -2.96 20.96
N VAL A 455 14.99 -3.97 21.05
CA VAL A 455 13.90 -4.23 20.09
C VAL A 455 12.56 -3.93 20.75
N PHE A 456 11.79 -3.09 20.10
CA PHE A 456 10.38 -2.83 20.39
C PHE A 456 9.52 -3.52 19.35
N GLU A 457 8.30 -3.92 19.70
CA GLU A 457 7.26 -4.24 18.73
C GLU A 457 5.97 -3.54 19.11
N HIS A 458 5.38 -2.87 18.13
CA HIS A 458 4.03 -2.35 18.18
C HIS A 458 3.17 -3.13 17.18
N ASN A 459 2.32 -4.03 17.67
CA ASN A 459 1.28 -4.63 16.86
C ASN A 459 0.10 -3.66 16.83
N ALA A 460 -0.16 -3.08 15.67
CA ALA A 460 -1.18 -2.06 15.49
C ALA A 460 -2.56 -2.68 15.32
N GLY A 461 -3.57 -2.02 15.83
CA GLY A 461 -4.96 -2.41 15.60
C GLY A 461 -5.36 -2.31 14.13
N SER A 462 -6.45 -2.97 13.77
CA SER A 462 -6.94 -3.05 12.41
C SER A 462 -7.97 -1.96 12.09
N ILE A 463 -7.92 -1.45 10.84
CA ILE A 463 -8.95 -0.54 10.32
C ILE A 463 -10.28 -1.27 10.14
N CYS A 464 -10.24 -2.54 9.73
CA CYS A 464 -11.44 -3.36 9.58
C CYS A 464 -12.01 -3.87 10.89
N ALA A 465 -11.37 -3.59 12.05
CA ALA A 465 -11.72 -4.20 13.33
C ALA A 465 -11.77 -5.75 13.20
N SER A 466 -12.89 -6.39 13.54
CA SER A 466 -13.12 -7.82 13.30
C SER A 466 -13.65 -8.06 11.87
N TRP A 467 -12.80 -7.84 10.85
CA TRP A 467 -13.11 -8.06 9.41
C TRP A 467 -14.41 -7.38 8.94
N TRP A 468 -14.72 -6.18 9.43
CA TRP A 468 -15.96 -5.43 9.17
C TRP A 468 -17.23 -6.07 9.73
N TRP A 469 -17.13 -7.20 10.41
CA TRP A 469 -18.29 -7.93 10.94
C TRP A 469 -19.01 -7.16 12.03
N SER A 470 -18.30 -6.57 12.98
CA SER A 470 -18.94 -5.84 14.07
C SER A 470 -19.83 -4.71 13.55
N GLY A 471 -19.30 -3.90 12.61
CA GLY A 471 -20.06 -2.81 11.99
C GLY A 471 -21.18 -3.28 11.04
N TYR A 472 -21.09 -4.51 10.51
CA TYR A 472 -22.18 -5.13 9.75
C TYR A 472 -23.28 -5.67 10.68
N LEU A 473 -22.90 -6.40 11.72
CA LEU A 473 -23.86 -6.99 12.66
C LEU A 473 -24.56 -5.93 13.50
N THR A 474 -23.83 -4.94 13.99
CA THR A 474 -24.34 -3.84 14.79
C THR A 474 -23.82 -2.52 14.22
N PRO A 475 -24.59 -1.84 13.36
CA PRO A 475 -24.17 -0.58 12.76
C PRO A 475 -23.75 0.46 13.81
N GLY A 476 -22.56 1.07 13.59
CA GLY A 476 -21.96 2.03 14.52
C GLY A 476 -21.05 1.40 15.58
N VAL A 477 -20.95 0.07 15.64
CA VAL A 477 -20.02 -0.65 16.52
C VAL A 477 -18.85 -1.21 15.71
N TYR A 478 -17.69 -0.59 15.81
CA TYR A 478 -16.48 -1.00 15.10
C TYR A 478 -15.43 -1.44 16.12
N VAL A 479 -15.42 -2.73 16.43
CA VAL A 479 -14.64 -3.32 17.53
C VAL A 479 -13.79 -4.47 17.04
N SER A 480 -12.52 -4.49 17.42
CA SER A 480 -11.53 -5.53 17.16
C SER A 480 -11.68 -6.72 18.14
N LEU A 481 -10.88 -7.78 17.94
CA LEU A 481 -10.94 -9.00 18.74
C LEU A 481 -10.55 -8.80 20.22
N ASP A 482 -9.75 -7.78 20.51
CA ASP A 482 -9.34 -7.37 21.87
C ASP A 482 -10.24 -6.31 22.48
N GLY A 483 -11.37 -6.00 21.82
CA GLY A 483 -12.27 -4.95 22.25
C GLY A 483 -11.83 -3.52 21.94
N ALA A 484 -10.64 -3.32 21.37
CA ALA A 484 -10.25 -2.00 20.90
C ALA A 484 -11.18 -1.54 19.76
N PRO A 485 -11.55 -0.26 19.69
CA PRO A 485 -12.28 0.24 18.53
C PRO A 485 -11.42 0.12 17.26
N ALA A 486 -12.06 0.00 16.10
CA ALA A 486 -11.38 0.15 14.82
C ALA A 486 -10.57 1.45 14.80
N GLY A 487 -9.37 1.43 14.25
CA GLY A 487 -8.52 2.62 14.28
C GLY A 487 -7.18 2.43 13.58
N TYR A 488 -6.32 3.38 13.79
CA TYR A 488 -4.98 3.45 13.24
C TYR A 488 -4.01 4.04 14.26
N SER A 489 -2.73 3.77 14.10
CA SER A 489 -1.70 4.37 14.95
C SER A 489 -1.12 5.63 14.31
N ILE A 490 -0.82 6.62 15.14
CA ILE A 490 -0.13 7.85 14.74
C ILE A 490 1.22 7.86 15.41
N TRP A 491 2.26 7.80 14.60
CA TRP A 491 3.63 7.87 15.06
C TRP A 491 4.19 9.27 14.82
N GLU A 492 4.76 9.86 15.85
CA GLU A 492 5.38 11.18 15.82
C GLU A 492 6.89 11.04 15.98
N PHE A 493 7.62 11.60 15.05
CA PHE A 493 9.08 11.57 15.00
C PHE A 493 9.62 12.99 15.26
N ALA A 494 10.60 13.07 16.16
CA ALA A 494 11.35 14.28 16.46
C ALA A 494 12.85 13.94 16.50
N GLY A 495 13.54 14.12 15.37
CA GLY A 495 14.89 13.58 15.18
C GLY A 495 14.86 12.05 15.25
N LYS A 496 15.52 11.49 16.28
CA LYS A 496 15.56 10.04 16.56
C LYS A 496 14.52 9.59 17.59
N ASP A 497 13.80 10.53 18.21
CA ASP A 497 12.78 10.20 19.19
C ASP A 497 11.50 9.77 18.50
N ILE A 498 10.94 8.64 18.95
CA ILE A 498 9.75 8.01 18.39
C ILE A 498 8.69 7.88 19.47
N LYS A 499 7.48 8.40 19.20
CA LYS A 499 6.31 8.26 20.05
C LYS A 499 5.12 7.85 19.21
N TRP A 500 4.22 7.09 19.78
CA TRP A 500 3.00 6.68 19.10
C TRP A 500 1.79 6.70 20.02
N LYS A 501 0.64 6.88 19.41
CA LYS A 501 -0.68 6.77 20.04
C LYS A 501 -1.65 6.09 19.11
N TYR A 502 -2.66 5.45 19.68
CA TYR A 502 -3.77 4.89 18.93
C TYR A 502 -4.83 5.96 18.67
N LYS A 503 -5.43 5.97 17.48
CA LYS A 503 -6.52 6.85 17.10
C LYS A 503 -7.72 5.99 16.69
N ALA A 504 -8.72 5.91 17.57
CA ALA A 504 -9.99 5.27 17.27
C ALA A 504 -10.76 6.08 16.21
N VAL A 505 -11.29 5.39 15.18
CA VAL A 505 -12.03 6.01 14.08
C VAL A 505 -13.28 6.70 14.61
N GLY A 506 -13.45 7.98 14.26
CA GLY A 506 -14.59 8.79 14.65
C GLY A 506 -14.60 9.28 16.09
N MET A 507 -13.56 8.96 16.88
CA MET A 507 -13.44 9.36 18.28
C MET A 507 -12.36 10.45 18.46
N ASP A 508 -12.38 11.12 19.61
CA ASP A 508 -11.31 12.02 20.03
C ASP A 508 -9.98 11.26 20.19
N GLU A 509 -8.86 11.91 19.95
CA GLU A 509 -7.54 11.28 20.07
C GLU A 509 -7.17 10.88 21.51
N ASN A 510 -7.83 11.47 22.51
CA ASN A 510 -7.68 11.12 23.92
C ASN A 510 -8.58 9.96 24.35
N TYR A 511 -9.41 9.42 23.46
CA TYR A 511 -10.21 8.23 23.75
C TYR A 511 -9.34 6.98 23.68
N GLN A 512 -8.71 6.61 24.80
CA GLN A 512 -7.69 5.58 24.88
C GLN A 512 -8.10 4.35 25.70
N PHE A 513 -9.29 4.38 26.29
CA PHE A 513 -9.83 3.26 27.06
C PHE A 513 -11.35 3.28 27.09
N ARG A 514 -11.94 2.15 27.46
CA ARG A 514 -13.38 1.99 27.73
C ARG A 514 -13.58 1.37 29.12
N ALA A 515 -14.58 1.84 29.84
CA ALA A 515 -14.90 1.32 31.16
C ALA A 515 -16.32 0.76 31.17
N TYR A 516 -16.51 -0.37 31.83
CA TYR A 516 -17.77 -1.06 31.98
C TYR A 516 -18.14 -1.24 33.44
N ASP A 517 -19.29 -0.74 33.84
CA ASP A 517 -19.92 -1.05 35.13
C ASP A 517 -20.59 -2.42 35.04
N LEU A 518 -19.93 -3.45 35.61
CA LEU A 518 -20.39 -4.82 35.51
C LEU A 518 -21.73 -5.09 36.24
N ASN A 519 -22.18 -4.17 37.10
CA ASN A 519 -23.54 -4.25 37.67
C ASN A 519 -24.61 -3.90 36.62
N ASN A 520 -24.27 -3.13 35.59
CA ASN A 520 -25.21 -2.60 34.61
C ASN A 520 -25.04 -3.16 33.22
N VAL A 521 -23.85 -3.69 32.87
CA VAL A 521 -23.57 -4.24 31.55
C VAL A 521 -24.29 -5.59 31.38
N SER A 522 -25.01 -5.72 30.27
CA SER A 522 -25.51 -7.01 29.78
C SER A 522 -25.53 -6.99 28.26
N PHE A 523 -25.29 -8.12 27.64
CA PHE A 523 -25.27 -8.28 26.19
C PHE A 523 -25.89 -9.61 25.79
N SER A 524 -26.70 -9.60 24.73
CA SER A 524 -27.45 -10.75 24.24
C SER A 524 -27.65 -10.69 22.73
N TYR A 525 -28.17 -11.75 22.13
CA TYR A 525 -28.54 -11.77 20.70
C TYR A 525 -29.46 -10.65 20.26
N SER A 526 -30.37 -10.20 21.15
CA SER A 526 -31.32 -9.12 20.85
C SER A 526 -30.62 -7.76 20.64
N ASP A 527 -29.39 -7.63 21.08
CA ASP A 527 -28.59 -6.42 20.92
C ASP A 527 -27.88 -6.36 19.57
N VAL A 528 -28.02 -7.42 18.74
CA VAL A 528 -27.35 -7.55 17.41
C VAL A 528 -28.41 -7.53 16.29
N PRO A 529 -28.73 -6.36 15.71
CA PRO A 529 -29.89 -6.23 14.81
C PRO A 529 -29.77 -7.02 13.50
N ASN A 530 -28.56 -7.28 13.01
CA ASN A 530 -28.32 -7.98 11.75
C ASN A 530 -27.86 -9.43 11.94
N ILE A 531 -28.00 -9.99 13.13
CA ILE A 531 -27.64 -11.40 13.34
C ILE A 531 -28.65 -12.31 12.62
N SER A 532 -28.14 -13.33 11.93
CA SER A 532 -28.96 -14.35 11.30
C SER A 532 -29.60 -15.26 12.35
N THR A 533 -30.82 -15.74 12.09
CA THR A 533 -31.48 -16.75 12.91
C THR A 533 -30.96 -18.17 12.66
N SER A 534 -29.99 -18.36 11.73
CA SER A 534 -29.42 -19.67 11.47
C SER A 534 -28.56 -20.15 12.64
N THR A 535 -28.69 -21.42 13.01
CA THR A 535 -27.87 -22.04 14.07
C THR A 535 -26.36 -21.91 13.84
N LYS A 536 -25.93 -21.96 12.58
CA LYS A 536 -24.50 -21.78 12.23
C LYS A 536 -23.98 -20.38 12.61
N VAL A 537 -24.76 -19.34 12.34
CA VAL A 537 -24.37 -17.95 12.66
C VAL A 537 -24.45 -17.73 14.18
N GLN A 538 -25.45 -18.30 14.85
CA GLN A 538 -25.56 -18.22 16.31
C GLN A 538 -24.38 -18.92 17.00
N ASN A 539 -23.96 -20.11 16.52
CA ASN A 539 -22.78 -20.78 17.06
C ASN A 539 -21.50 -19.98 16.84
N ALA A 540 -21.36 -19.33 15.69
CA ALA A 540 -20.23 -18.42 15.45
C ALA A 540 -20.28 -17.20 16.37
N PHE A 541 -21.48 -16.64 16.62
CA PHE A 541 -21.66 -15.58 17.60
C PHE A 541 -21.20 -16.01 18.99
N ASP A 542 -21.64 -17.17 19.48
CA ASP A 542 -21.25 -17.71 20.79
C ASP A 542 -19.74 -17.95 20.92
N TYR A 543 -19.06 -18.16 19.80
CA TYR A 543 -17.61 -18.30 19.78
C TYR A 543 -16.89 -16.95 19.93
N TYR A 544 -17.33 -15.92 19.20
CA TYR A 544 -16.67 -14.61 19.16
C TYR A 544 -17.22 -13.61 20.17
N VAL A 545 -18.50 -13.74 20.53
CA VAL A 545 -19.20 -12.81 21.41
C VAL A 545 -19.85 -13.59 22.53
N LYS A 546 -19.41 -13.41 23.75
CA LYS A 546 -20.02 -14.06 24.93
C LYS A 546 -21.14 -13.20 25.47
N ALA A 547 -22.27 -13.85 25.82
CA ALA A 547 -23.28 -13.20 26.62
C ALA A 547 -22.67 -12.71 27.94
N TYR A 548 -22.89 -11.45 28.27
CA TYR A 548 -22.36 -10.82 29.47
C TYR A 548 -23.47 -10.67 30.49
N PRO A 549 -23.52 -11.50 31.53
CA PRO A 549 -24.51 -11.35 32.59
C PRO A 549 -24.11 -10.20 33.51
N LYS A 550 -25.11 -9.45 33.98
CA LYS A 550 -24.89 -8.50 35.07
C LYS A 550 -24.37 -9.22 36.31
N ASN A 551 -23.49 -8.58 37.03
CA ASN A 551 -23.10 -9.03 38.37
C ASN A 551 -23.50 -7.98 39.43
N SER A 552 -23.23 -8.26 40.70
CA SER A 552 -23.52 -7.36 41.82
C SER A 552 -22.29 -7.13 42.70
N ASN A 553 -21.10 -7.28 42.13
CA ASN A 553 -19.82 -7.24 42.86
C ASN A 553 -19.26 -5.82 43.02
N ASN A 554 -19.90 -4.82 42.41
CA ASN A 554 -19.43 -3.44 42.33
C ASN A 554 -18.04 -3.36 41.68
N GLU A 555 -17.89 -4.07 40.56
CA GLU A 555 -16.65 -4.11 39.76
C GLU A 555 -16.80 -3.26 38.51
N VAL A 556 -15.73 -2.57 38.15
CA VAL A 556 -15.56 -1.88 36.88
C VAL A 556 -14.47 -2.57 36.09
N LEU A 557 -14.79 -3.02 34.88
CA LEU A 557 -13.81 -3.53 33.94
C LEU A 557 -13.34 -2.38 33.07
N ILE A 558 -12.02 -2.24 32.92
CA ILE A 558 -11.42 -1.21 32.07
C ILE A 558 -10.56 -1.89 31.00
N ASN A 559 -10.90 -1.68 29.73
CA ASN A 559 -10.08 -2.07 28.60
C ASN A 559 -9.26 -0.86 28.14
N ILE A 560 -7.94 -0.95 28.22
CA ILE A 560 -7.00 0.09 27.80
C ILE A 560 -6.27 -0.44 26.58
N TRP A 561 -6.63 0.07 25.40
CA TRP A 561 -5.91 -0.29 24.19
C TRP A 561 -4.58 0.46 24.06
N ASN A 562 -3.65 -0.10 23.30
CA ASN A 562 -2.28 0.42 23.20
C ASN A 562 -1.52 0.45 24.56
N TRP A 563 -1.88 -0.46 25.48
CA TRP A 563 -1.22 -0.57 26.78
C TRP A 563 0.30 -0.75 26.62
N ASN A 564 1.04 -0.09 27.51
CA ASN A 564 2.49 -0.16 27.58
C ASN A 564 2.89 -0.44 29.04
N SER A 565 3.71 -1.47 29.28
CA SER A 565 4.10 -1.89 30.63
C SER A 565 4.89 -0.83 31.41
N ASN A 566 5.47 0.18 30.73
CA ASN A 566 6.09 1.33 31.36
C ASN A 566 5.10 2.40 31.83
N TRP A 567 3.81 2.28 31.48
CA TRP A 567 2.80 3.22 31.92
C TRP A 567 2.43 3.01 33.38
N LYS A 568 2.11 4.11 34.03
CA LYS A 568 1.60 4.11 35.40
C LYS A 568 0.09 4.37 35.34
N LEU A 569 -0.69 3.35 35.72
CA LEU A 569 -2.14 3.46 35.82
C LEU A 569 -2.54 3.93 37.23
N SER A 570 -3.36 4.97 37.28
CA SER A 570 -4.05 5.41 38.50
C SER A 570 -5.55 5.42 38.23
N VAL A 571 -6.33 4.78 39.09
CA VAL A 571 -7.79 4.73 39.04
C VAL A 571 -8.33 5.39 40.31
N THR A 572 -9.21 6.37 40.11
CA THR A 572 -9.82 7.09 41.26
C THR A 572 -11.34 7.06 41.14
N ASP A 573 -12.06 7.07 42.26
CA ASP A 573 -13.49 7.33 42.30
C ASP A 573 -13.81 8.84 42.18
N GLU A 574 -15.08 9.18 42.18
CA GLU A 574 -15.58 10.56 42.06
C GLU A 574 -15.18 11.48 43.23
N THR A 575 -14.70 10.92 44.33
CA THR A 575 -14.17 11.67 45.47
C THR A 575 -12.67 11.94 45.37
N GLY A 576 -12.00 11.38 44.34
CA GLY A 576 -10.57 11.41 44.15
C GLY A 576 -9.79 10.36 44.97
N LYS A 577 -10.50 9.43 45.62
CA LYS A 577 -9.86 8.31 46.34
C LYS A 577 -9.33 7.28 45.35
N GLU A 578 -8.07 6.92 45.52
CA GLU A 578 -7.42 5.89 44.71
C GLU A 578 -8.03 4.50 44.96
N LEU A 579 -8.38 3.81 43.89
CA LEU A 579 -8.93 2.45 43.90
C LEU A 579 -7.85 1.44 43.54
N LYS A 580 -7.91 0.28 44.16
CA LYS A 580 -7.03 -0.84 43.82
C LYS A 580 -7.54 -1.50 42.54
N TRP A 581 -6.64 -1.83 41.65
CA TRP A 581 -6.93 -2.54 40.42
C TRP A 581 -6.02 -3.77 40.29
N THR A 582 -6.45 -4.73 39.49
CA THR A 582 -5.70 -5.93 39.11
C THR A 582 -5.87 -6.18 37.62
N GLN A 583 -4.81 -6.59 36.95
CA GLN A 583 -4.89 -7.05 35.57
C GLN A 583 -5.65 -8.39 35.53
N THR A 584 -6.55 -8.53 34.59
CA THR A 584 -7.34 -9.74 34.42
C THR A 584 -7.55 -10.01 32.93
N VAL A 585 -7.99 -11.23 32.59
CA VAL A 585 -8.48 -11.60 31.28
C VAL A 585 -10.01 -11.58 31.32
N ALA A 586 -10.61 -10.82 30.44
CA ALA A 586 -12.05 -10.70 30.35
C ALA A 586 -12.48 -10.60 28.87
N TYR A 587 -13.76 -10.81 28.60
CA TYR A 587 -14.36 -10.47 27.31
C TYR A 587 -14.73 -8.97 27.30
N ASP A 588 -14.57 -8.33 26.13
CA ASP A 588 -15.00 -6.96 25.92
C ASP A 588 -16.36 -6.91 25.21
#